data_577bec6f28a9dfaa0043f566cbcc6110
#
_entry.id   577bec6f28a9dfaa0043f566cbcc6110
#
_cell.length_a   1.000
_cell.length_b   1.000
_cell.length_c   1.000
_cell.angle_alpha   90.00
_cell.angle_beta   90.00
_cell.angle_gamma   90.00
#
_symmetry.space_group_name_H-M   'P 1'
#
loop_
_entity.id
_entity.type
_entity.pdbx_description
1 polymer ?
#
loop_
_entity_poly.entity_id
_entity_poly.type
_entity_poly.pdbx_seq_one_letter_code
_entity_poly.pdbx_strand_id
1 'polypeptide(L)'
;MSDLGAVLRLGHRPDRDSRMTTHVGLTARAFGLEKMFMPDLNPDIKDSIEDVSNRFGGDFKVKEEEDWQALVNEWEGETIHLTMYGEDLESFFEENEVTNPLIIVGSKKVPRKVYEIADHNVAVGSQPHSEVASLAVFLDRYNNRSIPRLEGGKMSILPSQNEKRVVNHSQIPNADECFKFARDRGMDDDLLKHTMSVLDRALHLQNSHGGDLKLIIAGALLHDVGRTVTHGVDHGIEGSRLIKEQGWDEELAKIVERHIGGGITKREAKEEGLPPKNYVPQTLEEKIVCHADNTAGGKERFVQQIERTENLGYEESAERMRELAKEFEEDL
;
A
#
# COMPACT_ATOMS: atom_id res chain seq x y z
N MET A 1 2.01 15.97 14.39
CA MET A 1 2.57 14.77 13.74
C MET A 1 3.69 14.34 14.65
N SER A 2 3.66 13.12 15.19
CA SER A 2 4.79 12.59 15.95
C SER A 2 5.97 12.46 14.98
N ASP A 3 7.12 13.08 15.28
CA ASP A 3 8.33 12.86 14.51
C ASP A 3 8.67 11.36 14.56
N LEU A 4 8.73 10.74 13.38
CA LEU A 4 8.89 9.29 13.25
C LEU A 4 10.36 8.83 13.38
N GLY A 5 11.25 9.76 13.73
CA GLY A 5 12.66 9.49 13.94
C GLY A 5 13.52 9.54 12.69
N ALA A 6 14.81 9.29 12.90
CA ALA A 6 15.83 9.35 11.85
C ALA A 6 16.91 8.26 12.01
N VAL A 7 17.71 8.04 10.97
CA VAL A 7 18.92 7.23 11.05
C VAL A 7 20.16 8.10 10.79
N LEU A 8 21.19 7.97 11.63
CA LEU A 8 22.51 8.55 11.42
C LEU A 8 23.48 7.47 10.94
N ARG A 9 24.00 7.63 9.74
CA ARG A 9 24.96 6.69 9.11
C ARG A 9 26.38 7.20 9.25
N LEU A 10 27.19 6.56 10.10
CA LEU A 10 28.60 6.90 10.33
C LEU A 10 29.56 5.99 9.55
N GLY A 11 30.73 6.52 9.21
CA GLY A 11 31.86 5.77 8.66
C GLY A 11 31.62 5.26 7.23
N HIS A 12 30.89 6.01 6.41
CA HIS A 12 30.74 5.71 4.98
C HIS A 12 32.09 5.78 4.25
N ARG A 13 32.37 4.78 3.41
CA ARG A 13 33.54 4.73 2.54
C ARG A 13 33.07 4.67 1.08
N PRO A 14 33.27 5.75 0.29
CA PRO A 14 32.68 5.88 -1.04
C PRO A 14 32.93 4.68 -1.97
N ASP A 15 34.15 4.15 -1.98
CA ASP A 15 34.54 3.05 -2.87
C ASP A 15 34.00 1.66 -2.49
N ARG A 16 33.50 1.50 -1.26
CA ARG A 16 33.11 0.19 -0.70
C ARG A 16 31.71 0.09 -0.15
N ASP A 17 31.21 1.18 0.38
CA ASP A 17 29.99 1.16 1.19
C ASP A 17 28.77 1.79 0.50
N SER A 18 28.90 2.32 -0.74
CA SER A 18 27.82 3.00 -1.46
C SER A 18 26.53 2.18 -1.48
N ARG A 19 26.62 0.91 -1.89
CA ARG A 19 25.46 0.03 -1.91
C ARG A 19 24.89 -0.25 -0.51
N MET A 20 25.75 -0.45 0.48
CA MET A 20 25.32 -0.70 1.85
C MET A 20 24.63 0.53 2.45
N THR A 21 25.18 1.73 2.21
CA THR A 21 24.60 2.99 2.68
C THR A 21 23.26 3.27 2.03
N THR A 22 23.13 3.02 0.72
CA THR A 22 21.82 3.09 0.03
C THR A 22 20.79 2.14 0.67
N HIS A 23 21.20 0.90 0.98
CA HIS A 23 20.29 -0.07 1.61
C HIS A 23 19.92 0.34 3.06
N VAL A 24 20.80 0.99 3.82
CA VAL A 24 20.44 1.55 5.13
C VAL A 24 19.32 2.60 4.97
N GLY A 25 19.49 3.56 4.05
CA GLY A 25 18.47 4.58 3.78
C GLY A 25 17.15 3.98 3.28
N LEU A 26 17.19 3.02 2.36
CA LEU A 26 15.99 2.33 1.86
C LEU A 26 15.27 1.54 2.96
N THR A 27 16.02 0.91 3.87
CA THR A 27 15.46 0.19 5.02
C THR A 27 14.80 1.17 5.99
N ALA A 28 15.51 2.24 6.37
CA ALA A 28 14.98 3.28 7.24
C ALA A 28 13.66 3.85 6.69
N ARG A 29 13.64 4.20 5.40
CA ARG A 29 12.45 4.66 4.70
C ARG A 29 11.32 3.63 4.74
N ALA A 30 11.60 2.37 4.38
CA ALA A 30 10.59 1.32 4.29
C ALA A 30 9.91 1.02 5.63
N PHE A 31 10.63 1.23 6.74
CA PHE A 31 10.13 1.06 8.10
C PHE A 31 9.59 2.37 8.73
N GLY A 32 9.45 3.45 7.94
CA GLY A 32 8.72 4.64 8.35
C GLY A 32 9.54 5.74 9.01
N LEU A 33 10.87 5.65 9.04
CA LEU A 33 11.66 6.81 9.45
C LEU A 33 11.55 7.93 8.40
N GLU A 34 11.79 9.18 8.81
CA GLU A 34 11.62 10.35 7.94
C GLU A 34 12.93 10.81 7.29
N LYS A 35 14.07 10.56 7.93
CA LYS A 35 15.34 11.16 7.53
C LYS A 35 16.51 10.20 7.70
N MET A 36 17.52 10.41 6.87
CA MET A 36 18.85 9.86 7.05
C MET A 36 19.86 10.99 7.08
N PHE A 37 20.72 10.98 8.10
CA PHE A 37 21.87 11.89 8.21
C PHE A 37 23.17 11.13 7.93
N MET A 38 24.12 11.81 7.27
CA MET A 38 25.46 11.30 7.04
C MET A 38 26.47 12.45 6.97
N PRO A 39 27.68 12.30 7.58
CA PRO A 39 28.69 13.37 7.60
C PRO A 39 29.23 13.72 6.21
N ASP A 40 29.40 12.71 5.35
CA ASP A 40 29.92 12.88 3.99
C ASP A 40 28.82 12.46 3.01
N LEU A 41 28.04 13.42 2.52
CA LEU A 41 26.92 13.16 1.62
C LEU A 41 27.43 12.81 0.22
N ASN A 42 27.09 11.61 -0.24
CA ASN A 42 27.26 11.23 -1.64
C ASN A 42 25.97 11.54 -2.41
N PRO A 43 25.99 12.45 -3.41
CA PRO A 43 24.82 12.83 -4.20
C PRO A 43 24.12 11.64 -4.86
N ASP A 44 24.86 10.66 -5.40
CA ASP A 44 24.29 9.49 -6.07
C ASP A 44 23.47 8.61 -5.11
N ILE A 45 23.90 8.53 -3.84
CA ILE A 45 23.15 7.80 -2.79
C ILE A 45 21.87 8.54 -2.47
N LYS A 46 21.96 9.86 -2.26
CA LYS A 46 20.79 10.70 -2.01
C LYS A 46 19.77 10.55 -3.14
N ASP A 47 20.20 10.78 -4.38
CA ASP A 47 19.32 10.72 -5.55
C ASP A 47 18.67 9.34 -5.70
N SER A 48 19.42 8.26 -5.46
CA SER A 48 18.90 6.89 -5.52
C SER A 48 17.80 6.62 -4.47
N ILE A 49 17.96 7.14 -3.25
CA ILE A 49 16.98 6.95 -2.16
C ILE A 49 15.75 7.82 -2.39
N GLU A 50 15.95 9.08 -2.77
CA GLU A 50 14.86 10.03 -3.00
C GLU A 50 14.05 9.66 -4.26
N ASP A 51 14.68 9.08 -5.31
CA ASP A 51 13.94 8.50 -6.45
C ASP A 51 12.98 7.39 -6.01
N VAL A 52 13.41 6.51 -5.11
CA VAL A 52 12.53 5.46 -4.56
C VAL A 52 11.36 6.08 -3.77
N SER A 53 11.58 7.18 -3.03
CA SER A 53 10.50 7.90 -2.35
C SER A 53 9.51 8.51 -3.35
N ASN A 54 9.99 9.13 -4.42
CA ASN A 54 9.13 9.68 -5.47
C ASN A 54 8.30 8.61 -6.18
N ARG A 55 8.85 7.42 -6.35
CA ARG A 55 8.18 6.31 -7.04
C ARG A 55 7.19 5.57 -6.14
N PHE A 56 7.58 5.27 -4.91
CA PHE A 56 6.83 4.38 -4.00
C PHE A 56 6.24 5.08 -2.77
N GLY A 57 6.29 6.42 -2.72
CA GLY A 57 5.71 7.21 -1.64
C GLY A 57 6.63 7.43 -0.43
N GLY A 58 6.11 8.15 0.56
CA GLY A 58 6.86 8.63 1.71
C GLY A 58 7.73 9.84 1.38
N ASP A 59 7.93 10.73 2.35
CA ASP A 59 8.76 11.95 2.20
C ASP A 59 10.12 11.80 2.90
N PHE A 60 10.78 10.68 2.65
CA PHE A 60 12.09 10.39 3.24
C PHE A 60 13.18 11.25 2.63
N LYS A 61 13.98 11.93 3.48
CA LYS A 61 15.04 12.84 3.05
C LYS A 61 16.41 12.36 3.50
N VAL A 62 17.41 12.55 2.62
CA VAL A 62 18.82 12.34 2.96
C VAL A 62 19.49 13.70 3.14
N LYS A 63 20.12 13.90 4.30
CA LYS A 63 20.75 15.16 4.69
C LYS A 63 22.21 14.98 5.06
N GLU A 64 23.03 15.95 4.68
CA GLU A 64 24.38 16.07 5.16
C GLU A 64 24.39 16.66 6.57
N GLU A 65 25.20 16.07 7.46
CA GLU A 65 25.40 16.57 8.81
C GLU A 65 26.86 16.30 9.25
N GLU A 66 27.70 17.26 9.00
CA GLU A 66 29.16 17.19 9.32
C GLU A 66 29.39 17.08 10.82
N ASP A 67 28.67 17.87 11.61
CA ASP A 67 28.74 17.82 13.08
C ASP A 67 27.74 16.84 13.69
N TRP A 68 27.94 15.57 13.37
CA TRP A 68 27.10 14.51 13.90
C TRP A 68 27.09 14.43 15.44
N GLN A 69 28.12 14.99 16.12
CA GLN A 69 28.18 15.02 17.59
C GLN A 69 27.18 16.04 18.14
N ALA A 70 27.09 17.22 17.52
CA ALA A 70 26.09 18.21 17.87
C ALA A 70 24.68 17.64 17.61
N LEU A 71 24.46 17.00 16.44
CA LEU A 71 23.19 16.36 16.13
C LEU A 71 22.76 15.35 17.22
N VAL A 72 23.66 14.47 17.66
CA VAL A 72 23.37 13.48 18.72
C VAL A 72 23.07 14.13 20.05
N ASN A 73 23.85 15.16 20.45
CA ASN A 73 23.67 15.83 21.74
C ASN A 73 22.42 16.72 21.80
N GLU A 74 21.96 17.24 20.68
CA GLU A 74 20.83 18.19 20.56
C GLU A 74 19.55 17.52 20.08
N TRP A 75 19.55 16.18 19.88
CA TRP A 75 18.40 15.45 19.38
C TRP A 75 17.25 15.47 20.40
N GLU A 76 16.07 15.87 19.95
CA GLU A 76 14.85 15.87 20.77
C GLU A 76 14.16 14.49 20.71
N GLY A 77 14.73 13.49 21.37
CA GLY A 77 14.28 12.10 21.41
C GLY A 77 15.38 11.18 21.91
N GLU A 78 15.21 9.86 21.84
CA GLU A 78 16.23 8.90 22.26
C GLU A 78 17.25 8.67 21.15
N THR A 79 18.54 8.74 21.51
CA THR A 79 19.66 8.41 20.64
C THR A 79 20.14 6.98 20.90
N ILE A 80 20.04 6.13 19.87
CA ILE A 80 20.21 4.67 20.01
C ILE A 80 21.30 4.18 19.06
N HIS A 81 22.43 3.78 19.61
CA HIS A 81 23.53 3.21 18.84
C HIS A 81 23.39 1.70 18.73
N LEU A 82 23.20 1.20 17.50
CA LEU A 82 23.14 -0.22 17.24
C LEU A 82 24.54 -0.84 17.13
N THR A 83 24.87 -1.69 18.08
CA THR A 83 26.20 -2.31 18.21
C THR A 83 26.08 -3.72 18.82
N MET A 84 26.88 -4.67 18.37
CA MET A 84 26.89 -6.02 18.95
C MET A 84 27.41 -6.10 20.41
N TYR A 85 27.86 -4.99 20.96
CA TYR A 85 28.38 -4.86 22.33
C TYR A 85 27.40 -4.18 23.30
N GLY A 86 26.20 -3.85 22.84
CA GLY A 86 25.16 -3.17 23.62
C GLY A 86 24.36 -4.12 24.52
N GLU A 87 23.36 -3.55 25.18
CA GLU A 87 22.35 -4.32 25.89
C GLU A 87 21.45 -5.11 24.92
N ASP A 88 20.82 -6.15 25.43
CA ASP A 88 19.94 -7.02 24.61
C ASP A 88 18.70 -6.26 24.12
N LEU A 89 18.34 -6.46 22.85
CA LEU A 89 17.23 -5.78 22.19
C LEU A 89 15.87 -5.97 22.89
N GLU A 90 15.58 -7.18 23.33
CA GLU A 90 14.27 -7.47 23.94
C GLU A 90 14.20 -6.82 25.33
N SER A 91 15.28 -6.91 26.12
CA SER A 91 15.40 -6.22 27.44
C SER A 91 15.26 -4.70 27.27
N PHE A 92 15.91 -4.12 26.25
CA PHE A 92 15.81 -2.70 25.96
C PHE A 92 14.34 -2.26 25.75
N PHE A 93 13.56 -2.96 24.94
CA PHE A 93 12.16 -2.59 24.68
C PHE A 93 11.20 -2.96 25.83
N GLU A 94 11.58 -3.85 26.74
CA GLU A 94 10.82 -4.11 27.96
C GLU A 94 10.94 -2.97 28.99
N GLU A 95 12.09 -2.28 29.02
CA GLU A 95 12.41 -1.26 30.01
C GLU A 95 12.20 0.19 29.49
N ASN A 96 12.15 0.38 28.16
CA ASN A 96 12.13 1.72 27.56
C ASN A 96 10.97 1.91 26.58
N GLU A 97 10.30 3.04 26.70
CA GLU A 97 9.35 3.55 25.69
C GLU A 97 10.10 4.52 24.80
N VAL A 98 10.26 4.19 23.52
CA VAL A 98 11.08 4.96 22.56
C VAL A 98 10.18 5.90 21.77
N THR A 99 10.54 7.19 21.74
CA THR A 99 9.86 8.20 20.95
C THR A 99 10.86 9.02 20.14
N ASN A 100 10.55 9.33 18.89
CA ASN A 100 11.40 10.08 17.98
C ASN A 100 12.88 9.62 17.98
N PRO A 101 13.19 8.35 17.65
CA PRO A 101 14.54 7.83 17.79
C PRO A 101 15.51 8.39 16.75
N LEU A 102 16.75 8.72 17.17
CA LEU A 102 17.88 8.83 16.28
C LEU A 102 18.70 7.55 16.33
N ILE A 103 18.54 6.69 15.34
CA ILE A 103 19.22 5.40 15.29
C ILE A 103 20.60 5.56 14.66
N ILE A 104 21.65 5.28 15.40
CA ILE A 104 23.02 5.40 14.93
C ILE A 104 23.52 4.05 14.44
N VAL A 105 23.85 3.96 13.16
CA VAL A 105 24.47 2.78 12.55
C VAL A 105 25.81 3.13 11.93
N GLY A 106 26.80 2.29 12.15
CA GLY A 106 28.15 2.54 11.67
C GLY A 106 28.75 1.39 10.86
N SER A 107 29.74 1.70 10.03
CA SER A 107 30.55 0.68 9.41
C SER A 107 31.60 0.13 10.39
N LYS A 108 32.58 -0.62 9.92
CA LYS A 108 33.53 -1.45 10.68
C LYS A 108 34.23 -0.82 11.90
N LYS A 109 34.28 0.53 12.01
CA LYS A 109 34.83 1.24 13.19
C LYS A 109 34.00 2.49 13.43
N VAL A 110 33.10 2.40 14.37
CA VAL A 110 32.40 3.56 14.91
C VAL A 110 33.35 4.29 15.90
N PRO A 111 33.42 5.63 15.89
CA PRO A 111 34.21 6.37 16.90
C PRO A 111 33.77 5.98 18.32
N ARG A 112 34.73 5.81 19.23
CA ARG A 112 34.45 5.51 20.64
C ARG A 112 33.47 6.52 21.24
N LYS A 113 33.53 7.76 20.79
CA LYS A 113 32.68 8.86 21.25
C LYS A 113 31.16 8.52 21.13
N VAL A 114 30.76 7.77 20.11
CA VAL A 114 29.33 7.35 19.94
C VAL A 114 28.84 6.57 21.16
N TYR A 115 29.66 5.64 21.68
CA TYR A 115 29.32 4.85 22.87
C TYR A 115 29.13 5.69 24.14
N GLU A 116 29.74 6.87 24.17
CA GLU A 116 29.73 7.76 25.33
C GLU A 116 28.59 8.76 25.29
N ILE A 117 28.13 9.17 24.10
CA ILE A 117 27.13 10.23 23.94
C ILE A 117 25.74 9.73 23.52
N ALA A 118 25.63 8.53 22.99
CA ALA A 118 24.32 7.92 22.74
C ALA A 118 23.64 7.55 24.07
N ASP A 119 22.34 7.78 24.18
CA ASP A 119 21.57 7.43 25.39
C ASP A 119 21.59 5.93 25.62
N HIS A 120 21.50 5.17 24.52
CA HIS A 120 21.47 3.70 24.56
C HIS A 120 22.44 3.10 23.55
N ASN A 121 23.09 2.01 23.97
CA ASN A 121 23.85 1.12 23.10
C ASN A 121 23.14 -0.23 23.08
N VAL A 122 22.52 -0.60 21.96
CA VAL A 122 21.62 -1.75 21.84
C VAL A 122 22.16 -2.79 20.88
N ALA A 123 22.12 -4.05 21.26
CA ALA A 123 22.57 -5.20 20.48
C ALA A 123 21.41 -5.98 19.89
N VAL A 124 21.36 -6.08 18.56
CA VAL A 124 20.52 -7.05 17.85
C VAL A 124 21.28 -8.39 17.77
N GLY A 125 21.32 -9.09 18.90
CA GLY A 125 22.15 -10.26 19.08
C GLY A 125 23.65 -9.99 19.22
N SER A 126 24.40 -10.96 19.71
CA SER A 126 25.84 -10.87 20.07
C SER A 126 26.79 -11.43 19.00
N GLN A 127 26.30 -11.61 17.77
CA GLN A 127 27.13 -12.09 16.66
C GLN A 127 27.32 -11.02 15.58
N PRO A 128 28.48 -10.99 14.88
CA PRO A 128 28.68 -10.07 13.78
C PRO A 128 27.65 -10.28 12.66
N HIS A 129 26.97 -9.22 12.26
CA HIS A 129 26.05 -9.20 11.13
C HIS A 129 26.02 -7.81 10.47
N SER A 130 25.15 -7.64 9.47
CA SER A 130 25.06 -6.40 8.70
C SER A 130 24.31 -5.29 9.47
N GLU A 131 24.73 -4.05 9.30
CA GLU A 131 24.06 -2.84 9.84
C GLU A 131 22.60 -2.74 9.35
N VAL A 132 22.32 -3.16 8.13
CA VAL A 132 20.95 -3.22 7.54
C VAL A 132 20.09 -4.21 8.32
N ALA A 133 20.65 -5.38 8.67
CA ALA A 133 19.93 -6.39 9.44
C ALA A 133 19.60 -5.90 10.85
N SER A 134 20.56 -5.27 11.57
CA SER A 134 20.30 -4.68 12.88
C SER A 134 19.24 -3.59 12.82
N LEU A 135 19.36 -2.67 11.86
CA LEU A 135 18.39 -1.61 11.68
C LEU A 135 16.97 -2.17 11.40
N ALA A 136 16.85 -3.13 10.50
CA ALA A 136 15.55 -3.71 10.16
C ALA A 136 14.89 -4.41 11.36
N VAL A 137 15.65 -5.20 12.12
CA VAL A 137 15.12 -5.91 13.30
C VAL A 137 14.75 -4.93 14.41
N PHE A 138 15.58 -3.90 14.66
CA PHE A 138 15.26 -2.86 15.63
C PHE A 138 13.95 -2.14 15.25
N LEU A 139 13.83 -1.70 13.99
CA LEU A 139 12.65 -0.98 13.51
C LEU A 139 11.39 -1.89 13.48
N ASP A 140 11.53 -3.18 13.25
CA ASP A 140 10.41 -4.13 13.37
C ASP A 140 9.85 -4.17 14.80
N ARG A 141 10.72 -4.13 15.82
CA ARG A 141 10.30 -4.06 17.22
C ARG A 141 9.72 -2.71 17.60
N TYR A 142 10.39 -1.63 17.18
CA TYR A 142 9.94 -0.26 17.38
C TYR A 142 8.52 -0.05 16.82
N ASN A 143 8.23 -0.57 15.65
CA ASN A 143 6.92 -0.50 14.99
C ASN A 143 5.93 -1.59 15.47
N ASN A 144 6.20 -2.28 16.56
CA ASN A 144 5.35 -3.38 17.05
C ASN A 144 5.04 -4.42 15.94
N ARG A 145 6.02 -4.75 15.11
CA ARG A 145 5.92 -5.67 13.97
C ARG A 145 4.90 -5.27 12.90
N SER A 146 4.58 -3.97 12.84
CA SER A 146 3.67 -3.40 11.85
C SER A 146 4.45 -2.45 10.95
N ILE A 147 4.73 -2.85 9.72
CA ILE A 147 5.42 -1.99 8.74
C ILE A 147 4.43 -0.94 8.23
N PRO A 148 4.74 0.38 8.37
CA PRO A 148 3.83 1.44 7.96
C PRO A 148 3.63 1.45 6.43
N ARG A 149 2.44 1.79 5.99
CA ARG A 149 2.18 2.07 4.57
C ARG A 149 2.67 3.47 4.23
N LEU A 150 3.44 3.57 3.16
CA LEU A 150 3.92 4.84 2.62
C LEU A 150 3.03 5.26 1.46
N GLU A 151 2.52 6.48 1.53
CA GLU A 151 1.59 7.04 0.53
C GLU A 151 2.24 8.11 -0.35
N GLY A 152 1.53 8.56 -1.40
CA GLY A 152 1.97 9.66 -2.27
C GLY A 152 2.92 9.25 -3.40
N GLY A 153 3.22 7.98 -3.57
CA GLY A 153 4.05 7.49 -4.68
C GLY A 153 3.34 7.48 -6.03
N LYS A 154 4.13 7.44 -7.10
CA LYS A 154 3.64 7.27 -8.47
C LYS A 154 3.19 5.84 -8.77
N MET A 155 3.58 4.89 -7.93
CA MET A 155 3.22 3.48 -8.06
C MET A 155 3.12 2.80 -6.70
N SER A 156 2.35 1.73 -6.63
CA SER A 156 2.29 0.84 -5.47
C SER A 156 2.46 -0.62 -5.88
N ILE A 157 2.85 -1.45 -4.90
CA ILE A 157 2.97 -2.90 -5.08
C ILE A 157 1.77 -3.53 -4.38
N LEU A 158 0.95 -4.27 -5.14
CA LEU A 158 -0.14 -5.05 -4.56
C LEU A 158 0.37 -6.43 -4.13
N PRO A 159 0.03 -6.89 -2.92
CA PRO A 159 0.39 -8.23 -2.46
C PRO A 159 -0.13 -9.31 -3.42
N SER A 160 0.73 -10.26 -3.78
CA SER A 160 0.37 -11.42 -4.59
C SER A 160 1.27 -12.61 -4.24
N GLN A 161 0.71 -13.82 -4.24
CA GLN A 161 1.49 -15.05 -4.00
C GLN A 161 2.30 -15.49 -5.21
N ASN A 162 1.84 -15.18 -6.42
CA ASN A 162 2.33 -15.85 -7.63
C ASN A 162 2.84 -14.89 -8.72
N GLU A 163 2.59 -13.59 -8.59
CA GLU A 163 2.94 -12.64 -9.64
C GLU A 163 3.41 -11.28 -9.07
N LYS A 164 4.16 -10.54 -9.89
CA LYS A 164 4.53 -9.16 -9.59
C LYS A 164 3.38 -8.25 -10.03
N ARG A 165 2.69 -7.62 -9.07
CA ARG A 165 1.61 -6.67 -9.33
C ARG A 165 2.05 -5.27 -8.93
N VAL A 166 2.15 -4.39 -9.91
CA VAL A 166 2.55 -2.97 -9.72
C VAL A 166 1.48 -2.09 -10.34
N VAL A 167 0.90 -1.21 -9.54
CA VAL A 167 -0.06 -0.20 -9.99
C VAL A 167 0.68 1.10 -10.29
N ASN A 168 0.45 1.68 -11.45
CA ASN A 168 0.98 2.98 -11.82
C ASN A 168 -0.09 4.07 -11.64
N HIS A 169 -0.01 4.81 -10.53
CA HIS A 169 -0.98 5.84 -10.17
C HIS A 169 -1.06 7.02 -11.14
N SER A 170 -0.08 7.18 -12.03
CA SER A 170 -0.16 8.18 -13.09
C SER A 170 -1.14 7.80 -14.21
N GLN A 171 -1.56 6.54 -14.25
CA GLN A 171 -2.53 5.99 -15.22
C GLN A 171 -3.90 5.71 -14.58
N ILE A 172 -4.10 6.06 -13.32
CA ILE A 172 -5.41 5.99 -12.67
C ILE A 172 -6.05 7.37 -12.76
N PRO A 173 -7.24 7.48 -13.38
CA PRO A 173 -7.94 8.75 -13.47
C PRO A 173 -8.39 9.23 -12.08
N ASN A 174 -8.37 10.54 -11.87
CA ASN A 174 -9.00 11.14 -10.70
C ASN A 174 -10.54 11.17 -10.86
N ALA A 175 -11.26 11.56 -9.81
CA ALA A 175 -12.72 11.54 -9.81
C ALA A 175 -13.31 12.41 -10.93
N ASP A 176 -12.76 13.61 -11.17
CA ASP A 176 -13.24 14.50 -12.23
C ASP A 176 -13.05 13.90 -13.63
N GLU A 177 -11.92 13.24 -13.85
CA GLU A 177 -11.63 12.51 -15.09
C GLU A 177 -12.58 11.32 -15.29
N CYS A 178 -12.90 10.58 -14.21
CA CYS A 178 -13.88 9.50 -14.24
C CYS A 178 -15.27 10.01 -14.61
N PHE A 179 -15.74 11.08 -13.97
CA PHE A 179 -17.05 11.69 -14.27
C PHE A 179 -17.13 12.22 -15.69
N LYS A 180 -16.09 12.93 -16.14
CA LYS A 180 -16.04 13.43 -17.50
C LYS A 180 -16.12 12.28 -18.51
N PHE A 181 -15.30 11.25 -18.32
CA PHE A 181 -15.29 10.07 -19.20
C PHE A 181 -16.63 9.37 -19.24
N ALA A 182 -17.26 9.12 -18.07
CA ALA A 182 -18.56 8.48 -17.97
C ALA A 182 -19.65 9.29 -18.73
N ARG A 183 -19.68 10.62 -18.55
CA ARG A 183 -20.61 11.50 -19.27
C ARG A 183 -20.35 11.56 -20.77
N ASP A 184 -19.09 11.66 -21.19
CA ASP A 184 -18.71 11.68 -22.61
C ASP A 184 -19.07 10.37 -23.32
N ARG A 185 -19.18 9.26 -22.57
CA ARG A 185 -19.65 7.97 -23.05
C ARG A 185 -21.19 7.79 -23.00
N GLY A 186 -21.92 8.74 -22.42
CA GLY A 186 -23.37 8.73 -22.38
C GLY A 186 -23.98 8.06 -21.16
N MET A 187 -23.25 7.93 -20.05
CA MET A 187 -23.86 7.52 -18.78
C MET A 187 -24.93 8.53 -18.36
N ASP A 188 -26.14 8.05 -18.11
CA ASP A 188 -27.26 8.88 -17.67
C ASP A 188 -27.17 9.26 -16.18
N ASP A 189 -28.03 10.20 -15.76
CA ASP A 189 -28.01 10.71 -14.39
C ASP A 189 -28.39 9.66 -13.34
N ASP A 190 -29.20 8.64 -13.68
CA ASP A 190 -29.59 7.60 -12.72
C ASP A 190 -28.45 6.59 -12.50
N LEU A 191 -27.71 6.26 -13.55
CA LEU A 191 -26.52 5.43 -13.46
C LEU A 191 -25.39 6.19 -12.70
N LEU A 192 -25.22 7.50 -12.94
CA LEU A 192 -24.29 8.33 -12.19
C LEU A 192 -24.65 8.44 -10.70
N LYS A 193 -25.93 8.52 -10.34
CA LYS A 193 -26.35 8.47 -8.93
C LYS A 193 -26.04 7.11 -8.29
N HIS A 194 -26.24 6.03 -9.02
CA HIS A 194 -25.85 4.69 -8.56
C HIS A 194 -24.36 4.62 -8.27
N THR A 195 -23.50 5.06 -9.21
CA THR A 195 -22.04 5.04 -9.00
C THR A 195 -21.60 5.86 -7.80
N MET A 196 -22.28 6.97 -7.48
CA MET A 196 -22.02 7.74 -6.27
C MET A 196 -22.37 6.97 -4.98
N SER A 197 -23.48 6.23 -4.99
CA SER A 197 -23.85 5.37 -3.85
C SER A 197 -22.85 4.23 -3.67
N VAL A 198 -22.34 3.66 -4.77
CA VAL A 198 -21.29 2.64 -4.75
C VAL A 198 -19.98 3.22 -4.23
N LEU A 199 -19.61 4.44 -4.64
CA LEU A 199 -18.42 5.12 -4.14
C LEU A 199 -18.49 5.35 -2.62
N ASP A 200 -19.61 5.88 -2.11
CA ASP A 200 -19.79 6.10 -0.66
C ASP A 200 -19.60 4.78 0.12
N ARG A 201 -20.21 3.72 -0.36
CA ARG A 201 -20.09 2.38 0.22
C ARG A 201 -18.66 1.83 0.14
N ALA A 202 -18.00 1.97 -1.00
CA ALA A 202 -16.62 1.52 -1.21
C ALA A 202 -15.62 2.26 -0.30
N LEU A 203 -15.82 3.57 -0.10
CA LEU A 203 -15.01 4.37 0.83
C LEU A 203 -15.19 3.91 2.29
N HIS A 204 -16.42 3.56 2.70
CA HIS A 204 -16.66 3.01 4.03
C HIS A 204 -15.89 1.69 4.25
N LEU A 205 -15.95 0.77 3.28
CA LEU A 205 -15.21 -0.48 3.33
C LEU A 205 -13.70 -0.26 3.30
N GLN A 206 -13.20 0.65 2.47
CA GLN A 206 -11.78 0.99 2.39
C GLN A 206 -11.24 1.52 3.73
N ASN A 207 -11.99 2.38 4.43
CA ASN A 207 -11.60 2.89 5.75
C ASN A 207 -11.43 1.77 6.80
N SER A 208 -12.21 0.71 6.71
CA SER A 208 -12.17 -0.42 7.65
C SER A 208 -11.13 -1.48 7.27
N HIS A 209 -10.94 -1.72 5.98
CA HIS A 209 -10.15 -2.86 5.47
C HIS A 209 -8.88 -2.46 4.71
N GLY A 210 -8.71 -1.17 4.38
CA GLY A 210 -7.59 -0.67 3.59
C GLY A 210 -7.79 -0.87 2.09
N GLY A 211 -6.71 -1.04 1.34
CA GLY A 211 -6.69 -1.09 -0.12
C GLY A 211 -6.20 0.21 -0.74
N ASP A 212 -5.95 0.20 -2.05
CA ASP A 212 -5.52 1.38 -2.80
C ASP A 212 -6.70 2.31 -3.04
N LEU A 213 -6.69 3.46 -2.35
CA LEU A 213 -7.79 4.44 -2.40
C LEU A 213 -8.07 4.96 -3.81
N LYS A 214 -7.03 5.18 -4.63
CA LYS A 214 -7.19 5.70 -6.00
C LYS A 214 -7.86 4.68 -6.90
N LEU A 215 -7.45 3.42 -6.82
CA LEU A 215 -8.08 2.33 -7.56
C LEU A 215 -9.54 2.14 -7.16
N ILE A 216 -9.83 2.18 -5.85
CA ILE A 216 -11.18 1.99 -5.33
C ILE A 216 -12.10 3.14 -5.78
N ILE A 217 -11.64 4.40 -5.71
CA ILE A 217 -12.43 5.54 -6.19
C ILE A 217 -12.72 5.43 -7.69
N ALA A 218 -11.68 5.22 -8.50
CA ALA A 218 -11.85 5.10 -9.94
C ALA A 218 -12.69 3.88 -10.33
N GLY A 219 -12.47 2.73 -9.67
CA GLY A 219 -13.23 1.51 -9.85
C GLY A 219 -14.71 1.70 -9.54
N ALA A 220 -15.05 2.28 -8.40
CA ALA A 220 -16.42 2.56 -8.01
C ALA A 220 -17.13 3.53 -8.98
N LEU A 221 -16.44 4.57 -9.44
CA LEU A 221 -17.01 5.53 -10.39
C LEU A 221 -17.20 4.98 -11.81
N LEU A 222 -16.44 3.97 -12.20
CA LEU A 222 -16.40 3.46 -13.57
C LEU A 222 -16.89 2.01 -13.72
N HIS A 223 -17.25 1.32 -12.62
CA HIS A 223 -17.64 -0.11 -12.68
C HIS A 223 -18.68 -0.39 -13.74
N ASP A 224 -19.66 0.46 -13.85
CA ASP A 224 -20.81 0.33 -14.77
C ASP A 224 -20.65 1.09 -16.10
N VAL A 225 -19.46 1.64 -16.43
CA VAL A 225 -19.26 2.41 -17.68
C VAL A 225 -19.55 1.59 -18.94
N GLY A 226 -19.40 0.28 -18.89
CA GLY A 226 -19.74 -0.62 -20.02
C GLY A 226 -21.23 -0.69 -20.34
N ARG A 227 -22.12 -0.25 -19.45
CA ARG A 227 -23.56 -0.11 -19.72
C ARG A 227 -23.87 0.94 -20.79
N THR A 228 -22.92 1.79 -21.12
CA THR A 228 -23.02 2.69 -22.28
C THR A 228 -22.88 1.95 -23.62
N VAL A 229 -22.41 0.70 -23.60
CA VAL A 229 -22.26 -0.16 -24.78
C VAL A 229 -23.29 -1.28 -24.80
N THR A 230 -23.50 -1.96 -23.66
CA THR A 230 -24.40 -3.09 -23.52
C THR A 230 -25.07 -3.11 -22.13
N HIS A 231 -26.28 -3.64 -22.05
CA HIS A 231 -27.01 -3.86 -20.79
C HIS A 231 -26.96 -5.32 -20.32
N GLY A 232 -26.26 -6.19 -21.05
CA GLY A 232 -26.07 -7.60 -20.71
C GLY A 232 -25.02 -7.82 -19.60
N VAL A 233 -24.80 -9.08 -19.27
CA VAL A 233 -23.77 -9.51 -18.31
C VAL A 233 -22.33 -9.23 -18.81
N ASP A 234 -22.17 -8.91 -20.06
CA ASP A 234 -20.93 -8.54 -20.73
C ASP A 234 -20.50 -7.07 -20.48
N HIS A 235 -21.35 -6.25 -19.81
CA HIS A 235 -21.01 -4.83 -19.55
C HIS A 235 -19.71 -4.66 -18.75
N GLY A 236 -19.35 -5.58 -17.83
CA GLY A 236 -18.07 -5.55 -17.12
C GLY A 236 -16.87 -5.70 -18.08
N ILE A 237 -17.00 -6.59 -19.08
CA ILE A 237 -15.98 -6.83 -20.12
C ILE A 237 -15.84 -5.61 -21.02
N GLU A 238 -16.97 -5.05 -21.49
CA GLU A 238 -16.99 -3.85 -22.31
C GLU A 238 -16.43 -2.63 -21.55
N GLY A 239 -16.78 -2.48 -20.27
CA GLY A 239 -16.19 -1.45 -19.41
C GLY A 239 -14.67 -1.59 -19.30
N SER A 240 -14.19 -2.79 -19.04
CA SER A 240 -12.74 -3.10 -19.02
C SER A 240 -12.04 -2.74 -20.33
N ARG A 241 -12.69 -3.03 -21.48
CA ARG A 241 -12.17 -2.66 -22.80
C ARG A 241 -12.06 -1.15 -22.95
N LEU A 242 -13.09 -0.39 -22.54
CA LEU A 242 -13.09 1.07 -22.58
C LEU A 242 -11.97 1.68 -21.71
N ILE A 243 -11.72 1.12 -20.52
CA ILE A 243 -10.63 1.54 -19.62
C ILE A 243 -9.26 1.34 -20.29
N LYS A 244 -9.04 0.18 -20.91
CA LYS A 244 -7.79 -0.15 -21.61
C LYS A 244 -7.56 0.74 -22.85
N GLU A 245 -8.59 1.07 -23.59
CA GLU A 245 -8.53 1.98 -24.74
C GLU A 245 -8.10 3.40 -24.36
N GLN A 246 -8.37 3.85 -23.11
CA GLN A 246 -7.87 5.09 -22.59
C GLN A 246 -6.40 5.04 -22.14
N GLY A 247 -5.75 3.87 -22.17
CA GLY A 247 -4.43 3.67 -21.65
C GLY A 247 -4.35 3.74 -20.11
N TRP A 248 -5.49 3.56 -19.43
CA TRP A 248 -5.56 3.54 -17.97
C TRP A 248 -5.06 2.22 -17.40
N ASP A 249 -4.82 2.20 -16.09
CA ASP A 249 -4.17 1.08 -15.40
C ASP A 249 -4.94 -0.24 -15.55
N GLU A 250 -4.21 -1.34 -15.72
CA GLU A 250 -4.81 -2.66 -15.93
C GLU A 250 -5.54 -3.19 -14.69
N GLU A 251 -5.11 -2.80 -13.47
CA GLU A 251 -5.80 -3.18 -12.24
C GLU A 251 -7.17 -2.50 -12.16
N LEU A 252 -7.28 -1.23 -12.60
CA LEU A 252 -8.58 -0.57 -12.74
C LEU A 252 -9.48 -1.31 -13.74
N ALA A 253 -8.92 -1.72 -14.88
CA ALA A 253 -9.67 -2.49 -15.87
C ALA A 253 -10.18 -3.83 -15.33
N LYS A 254 -9.41 -4.51 -14.46
CA LYS A 254 -9.82 -5.75 -13.78
C LYS A 254 -10.93 -5.52 -12.76
N ILE A 255 -10.89 -4.42 -11.99
CA ILE A 255 -11.96 -4.05 -11.07
C ILE A 255 -13.28 -3.92 -11.84
N VAL A 256 -13.28 -3.17 -12.95
CA VAL A 256 -14.46 -2.99 -13.80
C VAL A 256 -14.93 -4.31 -14.42
N GLU A 257 -14.00 -5.18 -14.83
CA GLU A 257 -14.33 -6.49 -15.44
C GLU A 257 -15.00 -7.48 -14.47
N ARG A 258 -14.73 -7.37 -13.15
CA ARG A 258 -15.04 -8.41 -12.16
C ARG A 258 -16.07 -7.99 -11.11
N HIS A 259 -16.74 -6.85 -11.28
CA HIS A 259 -17.66 -6.32 -10.27
C HIS A 259 -19.02 -7.01 -10.21
N ILE A 260 -19.42 -7.75 -11.24
CA ILE A 260 -20.81 -8.23 -11.43
C ILE A 260 -21.17 -9.33 -10.42
N GLY A 261 -22.18 -9.10 -9.60
CA GLY A 261 -22.71 -10.07 -8.62
C GLY A 261 -21.63 -10.57 -7.64
N GLY A 262 -21.47 -11.87 -7.50
CA GLY A 262 -20.35 -12.51 -6.75
C GLY A 262 -19.14 -12.82 -7.66
N GLY A 263 -19.07 -12.21 -8.84
CA GLY A 263 -18.15 -12.59 -9.90
C GLY A 263 -18.69 -13.76 -10.73
N ILE A 264 -18.04 -13.99 -11.88
CA ILE A 264 -18.42 -15.02 -12.86
C ILE A 264 -17.24 -15.98 -13.04
N THR A 265 -17.42 -17.26 -12.75
CA THR A 265 -16.40 -18.29 -12.96
C THR A 265 -16.22 -18.58 -14.45
N LYS A 266 -15.11 -19.22 -14.81
CA LYS A 266 -14.86 -19.63 -16.20
C LYS A 266 -15.96 -20.55 -16.76
N ARG A 267 -16.59 -21.38 -15.91
CA ARG A 267 -17.70 -22.25 -16.29
C ARG A 267 -18.95 -21.42 -16.61
N GLU A 268 -19.35 -20.57 -15.67
CA GLU A 268 -20.49 -19.66 -15.82
C GLU A 268 -20.31 -18.72 -17.03
N ALA A 269 -19.12 -18.18 -17.23
CA ALA A 269 -18.78 -17.36 -18.40
C ALA A 269 -19.05 -18.11 -19.74
N LYS A 270 -18.69 -19.40 -19.80
CA LYS A 270 -18.91 -20.21 -20.98
C LYS A 270 -20.43 -20.47 -21.22
N GLU A 271 -21.19 -20.68 -20.15
CA GLU A 271 -22.63 -20.87 -20.18
C GLU A 271 -23.35 -19.60 -20.66
N GLU A 272 -22.87 -18.43 -20.25
CA GLU A 272 -23.36 -17.10 -20.65
C GLU A 272 -22.86 -16.64 -22.04
N GLY A 273 -22.03 -17.42 -22.72
CA GLY A 273 -21.45 -17.03 -24.01
C GLY A 273 -20.36 -15.97 -23.94
N LEU A 274 -19.83 -15.73 -22.74
CA LEU A 274 -18.69 -14.82 -22.51
C LEU A 274 -17.35 -15.50 -22.85
N PRO A 275 -16.28 -14.75 -23.08
CA PRO A 275 -14.94 -15.32 -23.22
C PRO A 275 -14.61 -16.21 -22.00
N PRO A 276 -14.11 -17.45 -22.19
CA PRO A 276 -13.98 -18.47 -21.15
C PRO A 276 -12.81 -18.18 -20.19
N LYS A 277 -12.97 -17.17 -19.36
CA LYS A 277 -12.03 -16.63 -18.38
C LYS A 277 -12.70 -16.58 -17.00
N ASN A 278 -11.92 -16.47 -15.92
CA ASN A 278 -12.42 -16.27 -14.57
C ASN A 278 -12.56 -14.78 -14.28
N TYR A 279 -13.75 -14.33 -13.95
CA TYR A 279 -14.13 -12.96 -13.61
C TYR A 279 -14.53 -12.83 -12.12
N VAL A 280 -14.11 -13.74 -11.27
CA VAL A 280 -14.31 -13.66 -9.82
C VAL A 280 -13.31 -12.64 -9.23
N PRO A 281 -13.76 -11.71 -8.37
CA PRO A 281 -12.88 -10.77 -7.69
C PRO A 281 -11.75 -11.48 -6.89
N GLN A 282 -10.52 -11.02 -7.04
CA GLN A 282 -9.35 -11.66 -6.42
C GLN A 282 -8.60 -10.73 -5.46
N THR A 283 -8.51 -9.43 -5.79
CA THR A 283 -7.82 -8.47 -4.95
C THR A 283 -8.76 -7.79 -3.98
N LEU A 284 -8.21 -7.16 -2.96
CA LEU A 284 -9.02 -6.42 -1.99
C LEU A 284 -9.83 -5.32 -2.68
N GLU A 285 -9.24 -4.60 -3.62
CA GLU A 285 -9.89 -3.52 -4.36
C GLU A 285 -11.03 -4.05 -5.25
N GLU A 286 -10.80 -5.16 -5.96
CA GLU A 286 -11.84 -5.84 -6.76
C GLU A 286 -13.01 -6.29 -5.87
N LYS A 287 -12.72 -6.88 -4.71
CA LYS A 287 -13.72 -7.33 -3.73
C LYS A 287 -14.50 -6.16 -3.12
N ILE A 288 -13.80 -5.09 -2.75
CA ILE A 288 -14.44 -3.89 -2.18
C ILE A 288 -15.43 -3.29 -3.18
N VAL A 289 -15.03 -3.07 -4.43
CA VAL A 289 -15.92 -2.47 -5.44
C VAL A 289 -17.08 -3.39 -5.78
N CYS A 290 -16.82 -4.69 -5.97
CA CYS A 290 -17.85 -5.70 -6.23
C CYS A 290 -18.89 -5.77 -5.06
N HIS A 291 -18.42 -5.81 -3.82
CA HIS A 291 -19.31 -5.85 -2.65
C HIS A 291 -20.04 -4.52 -2.42
N ALA A 292 -19.37 -3.39 -2.67
CA ALA A 292 -19.98 -2.07 -2.58
C ALA A 292 -21.12 -1.90 -3.59
N ASP A 293 -20.97 -2.36 -4.82
CA ASP A 293 -22.04 -2.36 -5.83
C ASP A 293 -23.26 -3.16 -5.36
N ASN A 294 -23.04 -4.37 -4.85
CA ASN A 294 -24.10 -5.24 -4.35
C ASN A 294 -24.84 -4.64 -3.12
N THR A 295 -24.14 -3.87 -2.27
CA THR A 295 -24.67 -3.38 -0.98
C THR A 295 -25.01 -1.89 -0.96
N ALA A 296 -24.74 -1.12 -2.01
CA ALA A 296 -25.02 0.33 -2.10
C ALA A 296 -26.50 0.71 -1.86
N GLY A 297 -27.42 -0.21 -2.08
CA GLY A 297 -28.86 -0.02 -1.80
C GLY A 297 -29.29 -0.40 -0.39
N GLY A 298 -28.35 -0.79 0.49
CA GLY A 298 -28.62 -1.25 1.85
C GLY A 298 -28.97 -2.74 1.96
N LYS A 299 -29.07 -3.21 3.21
CA LYS A 299 -29.23 -4.63 3.55
C LYS A 299 -30.43 -5.31 2.87
N GLU A 300 -31.61 -4.68 2.89
CA GLU A 300 -32.81 -5.28 2.32
C GLU A 300 -32.67 -5.51 0.80
N ARG A 301 -32.10 -4.52 0.09
CA ARG A 301 -31.86 -4.65 -1.35
C ARG A 301 -30.82 -5.72 -1.65
N PHE A 302 -29.78 -5.84 -0.83
CA PHE A 302 -28.77 -6.88 -0.98
C PHE A 302 -29.34 -8.29 -0.83
N VAL A 303 -30.20 -8.52 0.19
CA VAL A 303 -30.90 -9.80 0.38
C VAL A 303 -31.79 -10.12 -0.84
N GLN A 304 -32.58 -9.15 -1.31
CA GLN A 304 -33.40 -9.32 -2.52
C GLN A 304 -32.56 -9.64 -3.76
N GLN A 305 -31.38 -9.06 -3.89
CA GLN A 305 -30.47 -9.33 -4.99
C GLN A 305 -29.91 -10.74 -4.94
N ILE A 306 -29.54 -11.24 -3.75
CA ILE A 306 -29.14 -12.64 -3.55
C ILE A 306 -30.27 -13.59 -3.97
N GLU A 307 -31.48 -13.39 -3.45
CA GLU A 307 -32.66 -14.20 -3.77
C GLU A 307 -32.96 -14.17 -5.28
N ARG A 308 -32.88 -13.03 -5.92
CA ARG A 308 -33.05 -12.90 -7.38
C ARG A 308 -31.99 -13.69 -8.15
N THR A 309 -30.71 -13.62 -7.70
CA THR A 309 -29.60 -14.34 -8.32
C THR A 309 -29.79 -15.85 -8.24
N GLU A 310 -30.26 -16.36 -7.10
CA GLU A 310 -30.62 -17.78 -6.91
C GLU A 310 -31.78 -18.19 -7.81
N ASN A 311 -32.86 -17.40 -7.85
CA ASN A 311 -34.04 -17.68 -8.69
C ASN A 311 -33.74 -17.71 -10.21
N LEU A 312 -32.65 -17.04 -10.61
CA LEU A 312 -32.13 -17.07 -11.99
C LEU A 312 -31.23 -18.30 -12.26
N GLY A 313 -30.98 -19.15 -11.26
CA GLY A 313 -30.11 -20.32 -11.36
C GLY A 313 -28.63 -20.09 -11.15
N TYR A 314 -28.23 -18.92 -10.61
CA TYR A 314 -26.84 -18.58 -10.32
C TYR A 314 -26.50 -18.78 -8.83
N GLU A 315 -26.80 -19.96 -8.29
CA GLU A 315 -26.64 -20.29 -6.87
C GLU A 315 -25.19 -20.10 -6.36
N GLU A 316 -24.19 -20.46 -7.18
CA GLU A 316 -22.78 -20.28 -6.81
C GLU A 316 -22.38 -18.79 -6.74
N SER A 317 -22.93 -17.94 -7.63
CA SER A 317 -22.70 -16.50 -7.57
C SER A 317 -23.32 -15.88 -6.30
N ALA A 318 -24.54 -16.31 -5.95
CA ALA A 318 -25.21 -15.89 -4.73
C ALA A 318 -24.44 -16.30 -3.47
N GLU A 319 -23.84 -17.49 -3.43
CA GLU A 319 -23.02 -17.94 -2.31
C GLU A 319 -21.73 -17.11 -2.22
N ARG A 320 -21.06 -16.80 -3.33
CA ARG A 320 -19.90 -15.89 -3.33
C ARG A 320 -20.25 -14.47 -2.83
N MET A 321 -21.45 -13.98 -3.11
CA MET A 321 -21.91 -12.69 -2.53
C MET A 321 -22.02 -12.77 -1.01
N ARG A 322 -22.54 -13.87 -0.46
CA ARG A 322 -22.58 -14.10 1.01
C ARG A 322 -21.18 -14.24 1.61
N GLU A 323 -20.28 -14.92 0.91
CA GLU A 323 -18.88 -15.05 1.35
C GLU A 323 -18.18 -13.70 1.42
N LEU A 324 -18.36 -12.83 0.44
CA LEU A 324 -17.85 -11.45 0.47
C LEU A 324 -18.42 -10.65 1.64
N ALA A 325 -19.73 -10.78 1.92
CA ALA A 325 -20.33 -10.11 3.07
C ALA A 325 -19.72 -10.58 4.41
N LYS A 326 -19.47 -11.88 4.57
CA LYS A 326 -18.78 -12.44 5.73
C LYS A 326 -17.32 -11.96 5.83
N GLU A 327 -16.61 -11.87 4.69
CA GLU A 327 -15.22 -11.38 4.65
C GLU A 327 -15.12 -9.92 5.14
N PHE A 328 -16.14 -9.11 4.88
CA PHE A 328 -16.22 -7.73 5.33
C PHE A 328 -16.96 -7.55 6.69
N GLU A 329 -17.18 -8.65 7.42
CA GLU A 329 -17.83 -8.70 8.76
C GLU A 329 -19.22 -8.03 8.78
N GLU A 330 -19.98 -8.17 7.71
CA GLU A 330 -21.33 -7.63 7.60
C GLU A 330 -22.37 -8.68 8.00
N ASP A 331 -23.17 -8.36 9.00
CA ASP A 331 -24.35 -9.16 9.34
C ASP A 331 -25.39 -9.09 8.21
N LEU A 332 -25.73 -10.21 7.63
CA LEU A 332 -26.77 -10.37 6.60
C LEU A 332 -28.19 -10.35 7.21
#